data_03d51f32fdc2834f49c877838d424734
#
_entry.id   03d51f32fdc2834f49c877838d424734
#
_cell.length_a   1.000
_cell.length_b   1.000
_cell.length_c   1.000
_cell.angle_alpha   90.00
_cell.angle_beta   90.00
_cell.angle_gamma   90.00
#
_symmetry.space_group_name_H-M   'P 1'
#
loop_
_entity.id
_entity.type
_entity.pdbx_description
1 polymer ?
#
loop_
_entity_poly.entity_id
_entity_poly.type
_entity_poly.pdbx_seq_one_letter_code
_entity_poly.pdbx_strand_id
1 'polypeptide(L)'
;MLLIESSLMLLAVVSALLFPQVGSSWFERFESGFVRLARKPWLAVTVVGITALVLRAALLPILPFPEPIIHDEFGYLLAADTFAHGRLTNPTHPMWVHFETFSIIQKPTYQCFAQPAQGCILALGQVVAGHPFWGLWLSVGLMCAAICWMLQGWLSAEWAFLGGLLAILRYGGFSYWANSYWGGALGALGGALVFGALPRIKHAQRVRYALAMGLGLAILANSRPYEGFVISLPVAAALLVWIAGKPRLPLRVSLLRIVLPLCLSLALLALAMGYYCWRVTDNPFQLPYQAERQQYAVVPYMLWQPLRPPPIYHNEVTKRVYTRNDVLGYDFFRSPIGVLAKLLWSWRFYVGPALTLPLLMLAVVLPYGFSWRQIDKRTGFLLLTFGISLVGLALETFYAPHYMSPSTSVLLVLVLLAMRQMRQWQWHGKPSGLFLSRAVPVVCVALFILRAAAGPGDEHFAPAWDQRGPKTFGRAAMVGKLDQFPGGQLVIVRYKSDHNPFEEWVYNDADINASHVVWAREMSPTENAALVAYFGDRRVWLLEADQDPPALMPYSIAGGTAESREGSLRLDANASPPKQ
;
A
#
# COMPACT_ATOMS: atom_id res chain seq x y z
N MET A 1 -20.97 -0.52 3.13
CA MET A 1 -20.18 0.18 4.18
C MET A 1 -20.38 1.69 4.20
N LEU A 2 -20.17 2.46 3.10
CA LEU A 2 -20.32 3.94 3.10
C LEU A 2 -21.70 4.41 3.58
N LEU A 3 -22.79 3.76 3.15
CA LEU A 3 -24.15 4.11 3.60
C LEU A 3 -24.32 3.89 5.10
N ILE A 4 -23.81 2.78 5.64
CA ILE A 4 -23.88 2.48 7.07
C ILE A 4 -23.09 3.51 7.87
N GLU A 5 -21.85 3.82 7.44
CA GLU A 5 -21.01 4.84 8.07
C GLU A 5 -21.71 6.22 8.05
N SER A 6 -22.27 6.61 6.90
CA SER A 6 -23.04 7.87 6.77
C SER A 6 -24.27 7.89 7.67
N SER A 7 -25.03 6.78 7.75
CA SER A 7 -26.22 6.68 8.60
C SER A 7 -25.87 6.76 10.08
N LEU A 8 -24.78 6.09 10.52
CA LEU A 8 -24.30 6.18 11.90
C LEU A 8 -23.83 7.59 12.24
N MET A 9 -23.18 8.28 11.30
CA MET A 9 -22.76 9.67 11.51
C MET A 9 -23.95 10.62 11.55
N LEU A 10 -24.96 10.43 10.71
CA LEU A 10 -26.20 11.21 10.77
C LEU A 10 -26.92 10.99 12.11
N LEU A 11 -27.02 9.74 12.56
CA LEU A 11 -27.58 9.41 13.87
C LEU A 11 -26.80 10.10 15.00
N ALA A 12 -25.45 10.10 14.91
CA ALA A 12 -24.61 10.81 15.88
C ALA A 12 -24.87 12.31 15.89
N VAL A 13 -25.06 12.94 14.73
CA VAL A 13 -25.41 14.38 14.63
C VAL A 13 -26.77 14.64 15.24
N VAL A 14 -27.80 13.86 14.91
CA VAL A 14 -29.15 14.00 15.51
C VAL A 14 -29.09 13.83 17.03
N SER A 15 -28.35 12.79 17.50
CA SER A 15 -28.18 12.55 18.94
C SER A 15 -27.46 13.70 19.65
N ALA A 16 -26.44 14.29 18.99
CA ALA A 16 -25.71 15.44 19.53
C ALA A 16 -26.57 16.71 19.68
N LEU A 17 -27.58 16.86 18.82
CA LEU A 17 -28.53 18.00 18.91
C LEU A 17 -29.61 17.79 19.97
N LEU A 18 -30.13 16.56 20.10
CA LEU A 18 -31.22 16.23 21.00
C LEU A 18 -30.70 15.88 22.41
N PHE A 19 -29.66 15.08 22.53
CA PHE A 19 -29.20 14.47 23.77
C PHE A 19 -27.68 14.62 24.01
N PRO A 20 -27.09 15.83 23.96
CA PRO A 20 -25.64 16.04 23.96
C PRO A 20 -24.91 15.63 25.24
N GLN A 21 -25.64 15.38 26.33
CA GLN A 21 -25.06 14.97 27.63
C GLN A 21 -25.12 13.47 27.90
N VAL A 22 -25.73 12.67 27.00
CA VAL A 22 -25.85 11.22 27.20
C VAL A 22 -24.46 10.60 27.25
N GLY A 23 -24.20 9.78 28.26
CA GLY A 23 -22.96 9.07 28.47
C GLY A 23 -21.77 9.92 28.97
N SER A 24 -21.94 11.22 29.24
CA SER A 24 -20.84 12.12 29.62
C SER A 24 -20.02 11.60 30.81
N SER A 25 -20.64 11.12 31.87
CA SER A 25 -19.97 10.62 33.08
C SER A 25 -19.14 9.37 32.81
N TRP A 26 -19.60 8.51 31.91
CA TRP A 26 -18.86 7.30 31.49
C TRP A 26 -17.65 7.68 30.64
N PHE A 27 -17.82 8.58 29.70
CA PHE A 27 -16.72 9.10 28.88
C PHE A 27 -15.65 9.81 29.72
N GLU A 28 -16.02 10.60 30.72
CA GLU A 28 -15.07 11.28 31.61
C GLU A 28 -14.17 10.29 32.39
N ARG A 29 -14.76 9.21 32.89
CA ARG A 29 -13.98 8.14 33.53
C ARG A 29 -13.00 7.48 32.57
N PHE A 30 -13.45 7.14 31.36
CA PHE A 30 -12.61 6.56 30.31
C PHE A 30 -11.49 7.53 29.89
N GLU A 31 -11.83 8.79 29.60
CA GLU A 31 -10.89 9.83 29.20
C GLU A 31 -9.79 10.04 30.27
N SER A 32 -10.08 9.91 31.56
CA SER A 32 -9.07 10.05 32.62
C SER A 32 -7.97 8.99 32.58
N GLY A 33 -8.32 7.73 32.32
CA GLY A 33 -7.37 6.63 32.13
C GLY A 33 -6.59 6.77 30.83
N PHE A 34 -7.29 7.13 29.75
CA PHE A 34 -6.74 7.39 28.45
C PHE A 34 -5.67 8.49 28.46
N VAL A 35 -5.94 9.62 29.11
CA VAL A 35 -5.00 10.74 29.25
C VAL A 35 -3.75 10.33 30.03
N ARG A 36 -3.90 9.53 31.11
CA ARG A 36 -2.74 9.05 31.89
C ARG A 36 -1.80 8.20 31.04
N LEU A 37 -2.34 7.33 30.19
CA LEU A 37 -1.55 6.52 29.27
C LEU A 37 -0.89 7.39 28.19
N ALA A 38 -1.66 8.27 27.55
CA ALA A 38 -1.21 9.18 26.50
C ALA A 38 -0.03 10.07 26.92
N ARG A 39 -0.01 10.52 28.19
CA ARG A 39 1.07 11.36 28.76
C ARG A 39 2.43 10.64 28.88
N LYS A 40 2.48 9.31 28.67
CA LYS A 40 3.73 8.54 28.60
C LYS A 40 4.09 8.29 27.12
N PRO A 41 4.89 9.17 26.46
CA PRO A 41 5.01 9.20 25.00
C PRO A 41 5.43 7.87 24.38
N TRP A 42 6.48 7.24 24.93
CA TRP A 42 6.97 5.97 24.41
C TRP A 42 6.01 4.80 24.67
N LEU A 43 5.37 4.79 25.84
CA LEU A 43 4.36 3.78 26.15
C LEU A 43 3.17 3.89 25.19
N ALA A 44 2.69 5.10 24.88
CA ALA A 44 1.61 5.33 23.92
C ALA A 44 1.98 4.81 22.52
N VAL A 45 3.19 5.11 22.04
CA VAL A 45 3.70 4.61 20.74
C VAL A 45 3.78 3.08 20.73
N THR A 46 4.34 2.48 21.78
CA THR A 46 4.47 1.01 21.91
C THR A 46 3.10 0.34 21.96
N VAL A 47 2.16 0.88 22.76
CA VAL A 47 0.79 0.36 22.88
C VAL A 47 0.10 0.40 21.50
N VAL A 48 0.21 1.50 20.76
CA VAL A 48 -0.39 1.61 19.42
C VAL A 48 0.21 0.55 18.48
N GLY A 49 1.53 0.41 18.43
CA GLY A 49 2.19 -0.59 17.59
C GLY A 49 1.78 -2.02 17.93
N ILE A 50 1.85 -2.39 19.23
CA ILE A 50 1.48 -3.74 19.70
C ILE A 50 -0.01 -3.99 19.47
N THR A 51 -0.89 -3.01 19.73
CA THR A 51 -2.33 -3.18 19.48
C THR A 51 -2.61 -3.44 17.99
N ALA A 52 -1.93 -2.75 17.07
CA ALA A 52 -2.06 -3.02 15.64
C ALA A 52 -1.66 -4.46 15.29
N LEU A 53 -0.52 -4.93 15.82
CA LEU A 53 -0.03 -6.28 15.61
C LEU A 53 -0.99 -7.33 16.19
N VAL A 54 -1.38 -7.18 17.46
CA VAL A 54 -2.28 -8.11 18.15
C VAL A 54 -3.64 -8.15 17.46
N LEU A 55 -4.20 -7.00 17.10
CA LEU A 55 -5.50 -6.92 16.45
C LEU A 55 -5.49 -7.63 15.08
N ARG A 56 -4.45 -7.41 14.25
CA ARG A 56 -4.35 -8.10 12.96
C ARG A 56 -4.11 -9.61 13.13
N ALA A 57 -3.32 -10.02 14.12
CA ALA A 57 -3.13 -11.43 14.45
C ALA A 57 -4.44 -12.08 14.93
N ALA A 58 -5.22 -11.40 15.77
CA ALA A 58 -6.53 -11.88 16.24
C ALA A 58 -7.56 -12.02 15.10
N LEU A 59 -7.37 -11.32 13.97
CA LEU A 59 -8.21 -11.44 12.78
C LEU A 59 -7.80 -12.61 11.86
N LEU A 60 -6.70 -13.33 12.11
CA LEU A 60 -6.27 -14.45 11.24
C LEU A 60 -7.33 -15.53 11.01
N PRO A 61 -8.16 -15.92 12.00
CA PRO A 61 -9.23 -16.90 11.77
C PRO A 61 -10.30 -16.42 10.77
N ILE A 62 -10.48 -15.10 10.65
CA ILE A 62 -11.47 -14.46 9.76
C ILE A 62 -10.80 -14.01 8.45
N LEU A 63 -9.59 -13.48 8.55
CA LEU A 63 -8.77 -12.98 7.47
C LEU A 63 -7.44 -13.74 7.44
N PRO A 64 -7.37 -14.90 6.79
CA PRO A 64 -6.14 -15.69 6.69
C PRO A 64 -5.03 -14.92 5.95
N PHE A 65 -3.92 -15.57 5.71
CA PHE A 65 -2.84 -15.00 4.91
C PHE A 65 -3.37 -14.59 3.54
N PRO A 66 -3.05 -13.38 3.06
CA PRO A 66 -3.57 -12.91 1.79
C PRO A 66 -2.98 -13.73 0.62
N GLU A 67 -3.84 -14.08 -0.32
CA GLU A 67 -3.40 -14.56 -1.63
C GLU A 67 -3.13 -13.35 -2.54
N PRO A 68 -2.06 -13.37 -3.35
CA PRO A 68 -1.79 -12.29 -4.30
C PRO A 68 -2.84 -12.31 -5.43
N ILE A 69 -3.37 -11.13 -5.78
CA ILE A 69 -4.39 -10.95 -6.82
C ILE A 69 -3.89 -9.98 -7.89
N ILE A 70 -3.11 -8.98 -7.50
CA ILE A 70 -2.66 -7.90 -8.38
C ILE A 70 -1.23 -8.18 -8.83
N HIS A 71 -0.91 -7.82 -10.07
CA HIS A 71 0.42 -8.00 -10.67
C HIS A 71 1.56 -7.56 -9.76
N ASP A 72 1.42 -6.39 -9.11
CA ASP A 72 2.45 -5.82 -8.24
C ASP A 72 2.73 -6.71 -7.03
N GLU A 73 1.71 -7.41 -6.50
CA GLU A 73 1.88 -8.31 -5.36
C GLU A 73 2.79 -9.49 -5.72
N PHE A 74 2.61 -10.07 -6.91
CA PHE A 74 3.49 -11.12 -7.42
C PHE A 74 4.91 -10.61 -7.63
N GLY A 75 5.07 -9.39 -8.16
CA GLY A 75 6.37 -8.75 -8.26
C GLY A 75 7.04 -8.58 -6.90
N TYR A 76 6.32 -8.08 -5.90
CA TYR A 76 6.86 -7.94 -4.54
C TYR A 76 7.20 -9.28 -3.89
N LEU A 77 6.42 -10.33 -4.14
CA LEU A 77 6.72 -11.68 -3.65
C LEU A 77 7.96 -12.27 -4.35
N LEU A 78 8.13 -12.05 -5.66
CA LEU A 78 9.37 -12.39 -6.36
C LEU A 78 10.58 -11.68 -5.75
N ALA A 79 10.45 -10.37 -5.47
CA ALA A 79 11.53 -9.63 -4.80
C ALA A 79 11.81 -10.19 -3.41
N ALA A 80 10.76 -10.52 -2.64
CA ALA A 80 10.91 -11.11 -1.31
C ALA A 80 11.65 -12.45 -1.36
N ASP A 81 11.28 -13.33 -2.27
CA ASP A 81 11.92 -14.62 -2.46
C ASP A 81 13.38 -14.47 -2.91
N THR A 82 13.64 -13.57 -3.86
CA THR A 82 15.00 -13.23 -4.29
C THR A 82 15.86 -12.77 -3.11
N PHE A 83 15.37 -11.85 -2.28
CA PHE A 83 16.11 -11.29 -1.15
C PHE A 83 16.25 -12.28 0.01
N ALA A 84 15.25 -13.13 0.25
CA ALA A 84 15.31 -14.20 1.26
C ALA A 84 16.43 -15.22 0.97
N HIS A 85 16.75 -15.42 -0.33
CA HIS A 85 17.87 -16.25 -0.76
C HIS A 85 19.20 -15.49 -0.89
N GLY A 86 19.30 -14.28 -0.33
CA GLY A 86 20.54 -13.47 -0.31
C GLY A 86 20.95 -12.89 -1.66
N ARG A 87 20.05 -12.84 -2.65
CA ARG A 87 20.28 -12.28 -3.98
C ARG A 87 19.59 -10.93 -4.12
N LEU A 88 20.12 -10.04 -4.95
CA LEU A 88 19.45 -8.77 -5.30
C LEU A 88 18.63 -8.89 -6.58
N THR A 89 18.97 -9.83 -7.44
CA THR A 89 18.31 -10.12 -8.69
C THR A 89 18.63 -11.54 -9.13
N ASN A 90 17.89 -12.05 -10.11
CA ASN A 90 18.10 -13.38 -10.67
C ASN A 90 18.54 -13.26 -12.13
N PRO A 91 19.27 -14.24 -12.71
CA PRO A 91 19.63 -14.22 -14.11
C PRO A 91 18.38 -14.32 -15.00
N THR A 92 18.42 -13.71 -16.17
CA THR A 92 17.41 -13.92 -17.21
C THR A 92 17.35 -15.40 -17.58
N HIS A 93 16.14 -15.98 -17.54
CA HIS A 93 15.95 -17.39 -17.90
C HIS A 93 16.11 -17.58 -19.42
N PRO A 94 16.72 -18.69 -19.92
CA PRO A 94 16.82 -18.94 -21.36
C PRO A 94 15.49 -18.91 -22.09
N MET A 95 14.43 -19.44 -21.47
CA MET A 95 13.06 -19.46 -22.00
C MET A 95 12.21 -18.27 -21.52
N TRP A 96 12.83 -17.10 -21.27
CA TRP A 96 12.20 -15.93 -20.65
C TRP A 96 10.92 -15.43 -21.34
N VAL A 97 10.79 -15.65 -22.65
CA VAL A 97 9.61 -15.22 -23.42
C VAL A 97 8.33 -15.90 -22.92
N HIS A 98 8.43 -17.17 -22.49
CA HIS A 98 7.31 -17.89 -21.88
C HIS A 98 6.92 -17.38 -20.48
N PHE A 99 7.84 -16.68 -19.81
CA PHE A 99 7.67 -16.14 -18.45
C PHE A 99 7.39 -14.65 -18.42
N GLU A 100 7.24 -14.03 -19.61
CA GLU A 100 6.96 -12.61 -19.73
C GLU A 100 5.57 -12.30 -19.16
N THR A 101 5.53 -11.39 -18.18
CA THR A 101 4.33 -11.05 -17.43
C THR A 101 4.42 -9.62 -16.88
N PHE A 102 3.37 -9.15 -16.22
CA PHE A 102 3.27 -7.79 -15.70
C PHE A 102 4.05 -7.60 -14.40
N SER A 103 4.52 -6.38 -14.18
CA SER A 103 5.23 -5.97 -12.95
C SER A 103 6.54 -6.74 -12.67
N ILE A 104 7.07 -7.42 -13.70
CA ILE A 104 8.31 -8.20 -13.63
C ILE A 104 9.20 -7.85 -14.83
N ILE A 105 10.48 -7.56 -14.54
CA ILE A 105 11.52 -7.39 -15.52
C ILE A 105 12.10 -8.77 -15.87
N GLN A 106 12.18 -9.09 -17.16
CA GLN A 106 12.80 -10.32 -17.64
C GLN A 106 14.24 -10.09 -18.12
N LYS A 107 14.56 -8.86 -18.57
CA LYS A 107 15.88 -8.43 -19.04
C LYS A 107 16.22 -7.05 -18.50
N PRO A 108 17.49 -6.78 -18.16
CA PRO A 108 18.68 -7.66 -18.27
C PRO A 108 18.72 -8.74 -17.18
N THR A 109 17.85 -8.66 -16.17
CA THR A 109 17.75 -9.62 -15.08
C THR A 109 16.29 -9.93 -14.76
N TYR A 110 16.02 -11.07 -14.11
CA TYR A 110 14.70 -11.47 -13.66
C TYR A 110 14.44 -10.92 -12.26
N GLN A 111 13.61 -9.86 -12.16
CA GLN A 111 13.32 -9.17 -10.90
C GLN A 111 12.00 -8.38 -10.96
N CYS A 112 11.47 -8.01 -9.78
CA CYS A 112 10.36 -7.08 -9.64
C CYS A 112 10.68 -5.71 -10.27
N PHE A 113 9.68 -5.13 -10.93
CA PHE A 113 9.77 -3.78 -11.49
C PHE A 113 9.83 -2.67 -10.43
N ALA A 114 9.38 -2.95 -9.20
CA ALA A 114 9.26 -1.95 -8.15
C ALA A 114 10.55 -1.80 -7.32
N GLN A 115 10.59 -0.74 -6.54
CA GLN A 115 11.68 -0.45 -5.62
C GLN A 115 11.75 -1.47 -4.47
N PRO A 116 12.94 -1.73 -3.87
CA PRO A 116 13.18 -2.90 -3.03
C PRO A 116 12.53 -2.90 -1.65
N ALA A 117 12.05 -1.76 -1.10
CA ALA A 117 11.65 -1.71 0.31
C ALA A 117 10.52 -2.68 0.67
N GLN A 118 9.51 -2.83 -0.20
CA GLN A 118 8.40 -3.77 0.04
C GLN A 118 8.92 -5.22 -0.01
N GLY A 119 9.71 -5.58 -1.02
CA GLY A 119 10.36 -6.90 -1.09
C GLY A 119 11.25 -7.18 0.13
N CYS A 120 12.02 -6.20 0.60
CA CYS A 120 12.90 -6.36 1.77
C CYS A 120 12.13 -6.68 3.06
N ILE A 121 11.03 -5.97 3.33
CA ILE A 121 10.24 -6.25 4.55
C ILE A 121 9.51 -7.59 4.46
N LEU A 122 9.04 -7.98 3.28
CA LEU A 122 8.44 -9.28 3.04
C LEU A 122 9.47 -10.40 3.19
N ALA A 123 10.69 -10.22 2.63
CA ALA A 123 11.80 -11.15 2.81
C ALA A 123 12.19 -11.35 4.28
N LEU A 124 12.21 -10.25 5.06
CA LEU A 124 12.44 -10.35 6.50
C LEU A 124 11.41 -11.28 7.18
N GLY A 125 10.13 -11.15 6.83
CA GLY A 125 9.08 -12.02 7.34
C GLY A 125 9.28 -13.48 6.91
N GLN A 126 9.67 -13.71 5.67
CA GLN A 126 9.94 -15.05 5.11
C GLN A 126 11.13 -15.73 5.82
N VAL A 127 12.23 -15.01 6.02
CA VAL A 127 13.45 -15.55 6.66
C VAL A 127 13.23 -15.80 8.15
N VAL A 128 12.56 -14.88 8.87
CA VAL A 128 12.42 -14.95 10.33
C VAL A 128 11.29 -15.86 10.77
N ALA A 129 10.19 -15.90 10.02
CA ALA A 129 8.95 -16.59 10.42
C ALA A 129 8.35 -17.48 9.31
N GLY A 130 9.11 -17.80 8.28
CA GLY A 130 8.75 -18.77 7.23
C GLY A 130 7.73 -18.29 6.20
N HIS A 131 7.19 -17.06 6.33
CA HIS A 131 6.18 -16.55 5.39
C HIS A 131 6.25 -15.02 5.22
N PRO A 132 6.11 -14.47 3.99
CA PRO A 132 6.21 -13.03 3.72
C PRO A 132 5.16 -12.19 4.48
N PHE A 133 4.00 -12.77 4.80
CA PHE A 133 2.96 -12.11 5.58
C PHE A 133 3.48 -11.50 6.90
N TRP A 134 4.41 -12.13 7.58
CA TRP A 134 4.94 -11.64 8.85
C TRP A 134 5.72 -10.33 8.68
N GLY A 135 6.34 -10.14 7.52
CA GLY A 135 6.95 -8.84 7.16
C GLY A 135 5.90 -7.76 6.91
N LEU A 136 4.83 -8.10 6.18
CA LEU A 136 3.68 -7.22 5.99
C LEU A 136 3.07 -6.83 7.35
N TRP A 137 2.77 -7.80 8.20
CA TRP A 137 2.22 -7.61 9.54
C TRP A 137 3.09 -6.67 10.39
N LEU A 138 4.40 -6.89 10.41
CA LEU A 138 5.35 -6.03 11.12
C LEU A 138 5.31 -4.59 10.59
N SER A 139 5.27 -4.41 9.26
CA SER A 139 5.24 -3.08 8.63
C SER A 139 4.02 -2.26 9.07
N VAL A 140 2.87 -2.91 9.23
CA VAL A 140 1.63 -2.27 9.71
C VAL A 140 1.75 -1.81 11.17
N GLY A 141 2.33 -2.64 12.06
CA GLY A 141 2.59 -2.26 13.43
C GLY A 141 3.55 -1.08 13.55
N LEU A 142 4.64 -1.12 12.78
CA LEU A 142 5.62 -0.02 12.71
C LEU A 142 4.99 1.27 12.16
N MET A 143 4.16 1.18 11.13
CA MET A 143 3.41 2.31 10.57
C MET A 143 2.53 2.98 11.63
N CYS A 144 1.70 2.21 12.32
CA CYS A 144 0.79 2.76 13.34
C CYS A 144 1.56 3.41 14.50
N ALA A 145 2.64 2.76 14.96
CA ALA A 145 3.54 3.30 15.99
C ALA A 145 4.20 4.62 15.54
N ALA A 146 4.72 4.66 14.30
CA ALA A 146 5.35 5.85 13.74
C ALA A 146 4.35 7.00 13.52
N ILE A 147 3.12 6.70 13.11
CA ILE A 147 2.04 7.69 13.02
C ILE A 147 1.77 8.30 14.41
N CYS A 148 1.60 7.49 15.45
CA CYS A 148 1.43 7.99 16.82
C CYS A 148 2.62 8.86 17.25
N TRP A 149 3.85 8.40 17.00
CA TRP A 149 5.06 9.19 17.28
C TRP A 149 5.10 10.49 16.51
N MET A 150 4.75 10.49 15.23
CA MET A 150 4.66 11.72 14.41
C MET A 150 3.66 12.69 15.03
N LEU A 151 2.44 12.22 15.33
CA LEU A 151 1.37 13.04 15.90
C LEU A 151 1.76 13.72 17.21
N GLN A 152 2.55 13.06 18.07
CA GLN A 152 3.12 13.66 19.30
C GLN A 152 4.04 14.85 19.06
N GLY A 153 4.55 15.04 17.86
CA GLY A 153 5.34 16.23 17.50
C GLY A 153 4.49 17.45 17.12
N TRP A 154 3.20 17.23 16.82
CA TRP A 154 2.29 18.24 16.27
C TRP A 154 1.09 18.53 17.16
N LEU A 155 0.66 17.57 17.98
CA LEU A 155 -0.55 17.62 18.81
C LEU A 155 -0.22 17.33 20.26
N SER A 156 -1.16 17.62 21.17
CA SER A 156 -1.07 17.18 22.55
C SER A 156 -1.18 15.65 22.66
N ALA A 157 -0.68 15.10 23.78
CA ALA A 157 -0.47 13.66 23.95
C ALA A 157 -1.77 12.85 23.72
N GLU A 158 -2.90 13.30 24.24
CA GLU A 158 -4.21 12.64 24.13
C GLU A 158 -4.71 12.60 22.68
N TRP A 159 -4.56 13.70 21.92
CA TRP A 159 -4.94 13.73 20.51
C TRP A 159 -4.02 12.88 19.65
N ALA A 160 -2.72 12.88 19.96
CA ALA A 160 -1.75 12.04 19.27
C ALA A 160 -2.03 10.54 19.48
N PHE A 161 -2.37 10.16 20.71
CA PHE A 161 -2.71 8.76 21.02
C PHE A 161 -4.03 8.34 20.36
N LEU A 162 -5.07 9.20 20.40
CA LEU A 162 -6.32 8.97 19.68
C LEU A 162 -6.07 8.77 18.18
N GLY A 163 -5.24 9.61 17.56
CA GLY A 163 -4.90 9.48 16.14
C GLY A 163 -4.17 8.19 15.82
N GLY A 164 -3.29 7.70 16.71
CA GLY A 164 -2.66 6.38 16.59
C GLY A 164 -3.69 5.24 16.61
N LEU A 165 -4.68 5.30 17.50
CA LEU A 165 -5.77 4.31 17.55
C LEU A 165 -6.68 4.38 16.32
N LEU A 166 -7.01 5.58 15.83
CA LEU A 166 -7.77 5.75 14.59
C LEU A 166 -7.00 5.19 13.38
N ALA A 167 -5.67 5.34 13.35
CA ALA A 167 -4.84 4.73 12.32
C ALA A 167 -4.92 3.19 12.34
N ILE A 168 -4.96 2.55 13.51
CA ILE A 168 -5.17 1.10 13.64
C ILE A 168 -6.53 0.71 13.04
N LEU A 169 -7.60 1.36 13.46
CA LEU A 169 -8.96 1.04 13.03
C LEU A 169 -9.13 1.24 11.52
N ARG A 170 -8.51 2.28 10.95
CA ARG A 170 -8.66 2.62 9.54
C ARG A 170 -7.73 1.82 8.64
N TYR A 171 -6.44 1.65 9.02
CA TYR A 171 -5.42 1.10 8.14
C TYR A 171 -4.83 -0.24 8.64
N GLY A 172 -4.92 -0.52 9.94
CA GLY A 172 -4.23 -1.65 10.56
C GLY A 172 -4.98 -2.98 10.57
N GLY A 173 -6.32 -2.97 10.35
CA GLY A 173 -7.14 -4.18 10.45
C GLY A 173 -7.64 -4.69 9.10
N PHE A 174 -8.63 -4.03 8.53
CA PHE A 174 -9.35 -4.48 7.34
C PHE A 174 -8.91 -3.82 6.03
N SER A 175 -8.00 -2.85 6.05
CA SER A 175 -7.51 -2.25 4.81
C SER A 175 -6.63 -3.24 4.03
N TYR A 176 -6.56 -3.07 2.71
CA TYR A 176 -5.65 -3.87 1.90
C TYR A 176 -4.16 -3.67 2.29
N TRP A 177 -3.80 -2.58 2.99
CA TRP A 177 -2.44 -2.41 3.51
C TRP A 177 -2.04 -3.46 4.54
N ALA A 178 -3.01 -4.05 5.23
CA ALA A 178 -2.80 -5.12 6.19
C ALA A 178 -3.17 -6.51 5.63
N ASN A 179 -3.79 -6.55 4.44
CA ASN A 179 -4.41 -7.74 3.86
C ASN A 179 -4.03 -8.00 2.40
N SER A 180 -2.95 -7.38 1.91
CA SER A 180 -2.35 -7.67 0.60
C SER A 180 -0.85 -7.36 0.63
N TYR A 181 -0.10 -7.90 -0.32
CA TYR A 181 1.34 -7.61 -0.45
C TYR A 181 1.60 -6.32 -1.23
N TRP A 182 0.57 -5.62 -1.66
CA TRP A 182 0.68 -4.44 -2.54
C TRP A 182 1.33 -3.22 -1.88
N GLY A 183 1.36 -3.16 -0.55
CA GLY A 183 2.05 -2.10 0.17
C GLY A 183 1.12 -0.95 0.58
N GLY A 184 1.76 0.16 0.97
CA GLY A 184 1.13 1.36 1.55
C GLY A 184 1.64 1.64 2.96
N ALA A 185 1.78 0.63 3.80
CA ALA A 185 2.27 0.79 5.17
C ALA A 185 3.68 1.39 5.23
N LEU A 186 4.60 0.97 4.34
CA LEU A 186 5.96 1.52 4.30
C LEU A 186 6.00 2.99 3.86
N GLY A 187 5.20 3.38 2.86
CA GLY A 187 5.11 4.79 2.47
C GLY A 187 4.59 5.68 3.61
N ALA A 188 3.56 5.22 4.34
CA ALA A 188 3.03 5.92 5.51
C ALA A 188 4.03 5.95 6.68
N LEU A 189 4.77 4.87 6.91
CA LEU A 189 5.88 4.82 7.87
C LEU A 189 6.97 5.84 7.54
N GLY A 190 7.43 5.87 6.29
CA GLY A 190 8.44 6.80 5.81
C GLY A 190 7.99 8.26 5.99
N GLY A 191 6.77 8.58 5.55
CA GLY A 191 6.18 9.91 5.75
C GLY A 191 6.08 10.30 7.23
N ALA A 192 5.61 9.39 8.09
CA ALA A 192 5.52 9.64 9.52
C ALA A 192 6.89 9.92 10.17
N LEU A 193 7.94 9.22 9.75
CA LEU A 193 9.31 9.50 10.23
C LEU A 193 9.81 10.87 9.80
N VAL A 194 9.59 11.26 8.54
CA VAL A 194 10.01 12.57 8.01
C VAL A 194 9.31 13.70 8.76
N PHE A 195 7.95 13.65 8.82
CA PHE A 195 7.17 14.71 9.48
C PHE A 195 7.28 14.71 10.99
N GLY A 196 7.50 13.56 11.61
CA GLY A 196 7.72 13.45 13.04
C GLY A 196 9.10 13.96 13.47
N ALA A 197 10.11 13.82 12.62
CA ALA A 197 11.45 14.32 12.87
C ALA A 197 11.55 15.84 12.80
N LEU A 198 10.86 16.49 11.85
CA LEU A 198 10.96 17.93 11.61
C LEU A 198 10.75 18.80 12.86
N PRO A 199 9.63 18.71 13.62
CA PRO A 199 9.44 19.50 14.83
C PRO A 199 10.48 19.17 15.93
N ARG A 200 10.91 17.91 16.01
CA ARG A 200 11.90 17.46 16.99
C ARG A 200 13.31 17.95 16.68
N ILE A 201 13.70 18.03 15.41
CA ILE A 201 14.94 18.65 14.96
C ILE A 201 14.92 20.13 15.36
N LYS A 202 13.83 20.83 15.05
CA LYS A 202 13.70 22.27 15.37
C LYS A 202 13.75 22.55 16.87
N HIS A 203 13.19 21.65 17.69
CA HIS A 203 13.13 21.86 19.15
C HIS A 203 14.39 21.38 19.89
N ALA A 204 14.86 20.14 19.58
CA ALA A 204 15.89 19.49 20.41
C ALA A 204 17.27 19.34 19.74
N GLN A 205 17.37 19.53 18.43
CA GLN A 205 18.62 19.52 17.64
C GLN A 205 19.51 18.29 17.89
N ARG A 206 18.90 17.09 18.00
CA ARG A 206 19.62 15.85 18.30
C ARG A 206 19.82 15.03 17.03
N VAL A 207 21.01 14.43 16.87
CA VAL A 207 21.40 13.55 15.74
C VAL A 207 20.36 12.49 15.44
N ARG A 208 19.80 11.83 16.48
CA ARG A 208 18.79 10.77 16.32
C ARG A 208 17.56 11.19 15.49
N TYR A 209 17.19 12.49 15.52
CA TYR A 209 16.05 12.97 14.74
C TYR A 209 16.44 13.26 13.29
N ALA A 210 17.67 13.67 13.03
CA ALA A 210 18.20 13.75 11.67
C ALA A 210 18.31 12.35 11.04
N LEU A 211 18.78 11.36 11.79
CA LEU A 211 18.82 9.97 11.35
C LEU A 211 17.41 9.40 11.12
N ALA A 212 16.42 9.71 11.98
CA ALA A 212 15.04 9.31 11.79
C ALA A 212 14.45 9.92 10.51
N MET A 213 14.76 11.20 10.21
CA MET A 213 14.39 11.83 8.94
C MET A 213 15.07 11.14 7.76
N GLY A 214 16.38 10.87 7.85
CA GLY A 214 17.15 10.15 6.84
C GLY A 214 16.57 8.74 6.55
N LEU A 215 16.23 7.99 7.61
CA LEU A 215 15.56 6.70 7.47
C LEU A 215 14.18 6.83 6.80
N GLY A 216 13.39 7.83 7.18
CA GLY A 216 12.10 8.10 6.54
C GLY A 216 12.26 8.39 5.04
N LEU A 217 13.22 9.23 4.66
CA LEU A 217 13.55 9.51 3.27
C LEU A 217 14.04 8.26 2.52
N ALA A 218 14.84 7.41 3.19
CA ALA A 218 15.31 6.15 2.62
C ALA A 218 14.14 5.18 2.33
N ILE A 219 13.20 5.05 3.26
CA ILE A 219 11.99 4.24 3.06
C ILE A 219 11.16 4.81 1.89
N LEU A 220 10.95 6.13 1.84
CA LEU A 220 10.19 6.76 0.77
C LEU A 220 10.85 6.56 -0.59
N ALA A 221 12.15 6.79 -0.72
CA ALA A 221 12.89 6.61 -1.97
C ALA A 221 12.86 5.16 -2.47
N ASN A 222 12.80 4.18 -1.56
CA ASN A 222 12.77 2.74 -1.90
C ASN A 222 11.36 2.12 -1.88
N SER A 223 10.30 2.91 -1.66
CA SER A 223 8.90 2.46 -1.73
C SER A 223 8.07 3.32 -2.67
N ARG A 224 8.13 4.64 -2.52
CA ARG A 224 7.34 5.64 -3.25
C ARG A 224 8.23 6.81 -3.65
N PRO A 225 9.13 6.65 -4.64
CA PRO A 225 10.16 7.66 -4.95
C PRO A 225 9.58 9.01 -5.38
N TYR A 226 8.56 9.02 -6.23
CA TYR A 226 7.95 10.26 -6.72
C TYR A 226 7.14 10.97 -5.64
N GLU A 227 6.20 10.29 -5.02
CA GLU A 227 5.31 10.85 -3.99
C GLU A 227 6.11 11.22 -2.73
N GLY A 228 7.10 10.39 -2.39
CA GLY A 228 8.06 10.67 -1.32
C GLY A 228 8.90 11.90 -1.59
N PHE A 229 9.36 12.10 -2.82
CA PHE A 229 10.06 13.31 -3.24
C PHE A 229 9.16 14.55 -3.13
N VAL A 230 7.96 14.51 -3.72
CA VAL A 230 6.99 15.62 -3.71
C VAL A 230 6.69 16.10 -2.29
N ILE A 231 6.39 15.17 -1.38
CA ILE A 231 6.04 15.53 0.02
C ILE A 231 7.25 15.98 0.84
N SER A 232 8.46 15.57 0.44
CA SER A 232 9.69 15.95 1.14
C SER A 232 10.17 17.37 0.79
N LEU A 233 9.75 17.94 -0.35
CA LEU A 233 10.13 19.29 -0.78
C LEU A 233 9.76 20.39 0.24
N PRO A 234 8.49 20.46 0.74
CA PRO A 234 8.13 21.42 1.77
C PRO A 234 8.90 21.23 3.07
N VAL A 235 9.21 19.98 3.43
CA VAL A 235 9.98 19.66 4.63
C VAL A 235 11.42 20.14 4.50
N ALA A 236 12.06 19.90 3.35
CA ALA A 236 13.40 20.38 3.04
C ALA A 236 13.45 21.93 3.07
N ALA A 237 12.49 22.58 2.40
CA ALA A 237 12.37 24.04 2.41
C ALA A 237 12.19 24.59 3.84
N ALA A 238 11.29 23.99 4.64
CA ALA A 238 11.07 24.41 6.03
C ALA A 238 12.29 24.18 6.95
N LEU A 239 13.09 23.14 6.66
CA LEU A 239 14.33 22.87 7.39
C LEU A 239 15.42 23.89 7.00
N LEU A 240 15.61 24.15 5.70
CA LEU A 240 16.58 25.12 5.19
C LEU A 240 16.27 26.53 5.68
N VAL A 241 15.02 27.00 5.56
CA VAL A 241 14.57 28.30 6.06
C VAL A 241 14.81 28.42 7.56
N TRP A 242 14.59 27.36 8.32
CA TRP A 242 14.82 27.38 9.76
C TRP A 242 16.32 27.42 10.12
N ILE A 243 17.18 26.67 9.42
CA ILE A 243 18.65 26.70 9.64
C ILE A 243 19.23 28.08 9.30
N ALA A 244 18.74 28.69 8.19
CA ALA A 244 19.20 30.02 7.76
C ALA A 244 18.55 31.18 8.53
N GLY A 245 17.49 30.92 9.32
CA GLY A 245 16.69 31.92 10.04
C GLY A 245 17.42 32.56 11.22
N LYS A 246 16.76 33.57 11.82
CA LYS A 246 17.25 34.25 13.02
C LYS A 246 16.41 33.87 14.25
N PRO A 247 17.00 33.64 15.46
CA PRO A 247 18.46 33.63 15.71
C PRO A 247 19.14 32.44 15.02
N ARG A 248 20.33 32.67 14.45
CA ARG A 248 21.10 31.62 13.77
C ARG A 248 21.56 30.57 14.77
N LEU A 249 21.39 29.31 14.43
CA LEU A 249 22.00 28.21 15.16
C LEU A 249 23.54 28.32 15.09
N PRO A 250 24.26 27.93 16.16
CA PRO A 250 25.70 27.75 16.06
C PRO A 250 26.03 26.81 14.89
N LEU A 251 26.94 27.24 14.02
CA LEU A 251 27.35 26.50 12.83
C LEU A 251 27.70 25.04 13.14
N ARG A 252 28.42 24.82 14.24
CA ARG A 252 28.80 23.48 14.72
C ARG A 252 27.56 22.60 15.01
N VAL A 253 26.52 23.17 15.62
CA VAL A 253 25.28 22.43 15.93
C VAL A 253 24.51 22.09 14.64
N SER A 254 24.34 23.09 13.76
CA SER A 254 23.66 22.85 12.45
C SER A 254 24.41 21.82 11.65
N LEU A 255 25.73 21.93 11.53
CA LEU A 255 26.54 21.04 10.71
C LEU A 255 26.61 19.63 11.30
N LEU A 256 27.06 19.48 12.56
CA LEU A 256 27.33 18.15 13.12
C LEU A 256 26.09 17.38 13.59
N ARG A 257 25.01 18.08 13.98
CA ARG A 257 23.84 17.42 14.54
C ARG A 257 22.68 17.26 13.55
N ILE A 258 22.70 18.01 12.45
CA ILE A 258 21.58 18.00 11.49
C ILE A 258 22.08 17.70 10.09
N VAL A 259 22.92 18.58 9.51
CA VAL A 259 23.31 18.49 8.10
C VAL A 259 24.14 17.25 7.83
N LEU A 260 25.21 17.04 8.58
CA LEU A 260 26.13 15.91 8.37
C LEU A 260 25.42 14.54 8.52
N PRO A 261 24.66 14.26 9.61
CA PRO A 261 23.96 12.99 9.72
C PRO A 261 22.95 12.77 8.60
N LEU A 262 22.24 13.84 8.17
CA LEU A 262 21.28 13.75 7.07
C LEU A 262 21.98 13.51 5.73
N CYS A 263 23.05 14.25 5.43
CA CYS A 263 23.84 14.05 4.21
C CYS A 263 24.47 12.67 4.16
N LEU A 264 25.00 12.15 5.27
CA LEU A 264 25.53 10.79 5.32
C LEU A 264 24.45 9.74 5.09
N SER A 265 23.26 9.92 5.68
CA SER A 265 22.11 9.02 5.43
C SER A 265 21.69 9.04 3.95
N LEU A 266 21.64 10.22 3.33
CA LEU A 266 21.27 10.37 1.91
C LEU A 266 22.37 9.85 0.98
N ALA A 267 23.65 10.04 1.32
CA ALA A 267 24.77 9.48 0.55
C ALA A 267 24.76 7.94 0.57
N LEU A 268 24.58 7.36 1.77
CA LEU A 268 24.44 5.90 1.91
C LEU A 268 23.23 5.37 1.13
N LEU A 269 22.10 6.07 1.20
CA LEU A 269 20.91 5.76 0.42
C LEU A 269 21.22 5.78 -1.09
N ALA A 270 21.82 6.85 -1.58
CA ALA A 270 22.15 7.01 -3.01
C ALA A 270 23.08 5.90 -3.50
N LEU A 271 24.10 5.54 -2.71
CA LEU A 271 25.00 4.44 -3.01
C LEU A 271 24.28 3.07 -3.04
N ALA A 272 23.44 2.80 -2.05
CA ALA A 272 22.68 1.55 -1.97
C ALA A 272 21.67 1.43 -3.12
N MET A 273 20.95 2.51 -3.43
CA MET A 273 20.01 2.54 -4.56
C MET A 273 20.73 2.43 -5.90
N GLY A 274 21.82 3.17 -6.09
CA GLY A 274 22.61 3.08 -7.32
C GLY A 274 23.19 1.67 -7.53
N TYR A 275 23.68 1.04 -6.47
CA TYR A 275 24.15 -0.34 -6.52
C TYR A 275 23.00 -1.32 -6.89
N TYR A 276 21.83 -1.18 -6.24
CA TYR A 276 20.65 -2.01 -6.54
C TYR A 276 20.20 -1.81 -8.00
N CYS A 277 20.05 -0.56 -8.43
CA CYS A 277 19.66 -0.25 -9.82
C CYS A 277 20.65 -0.84 -10.81
N TRP A 278 21.97 -0.69 -10.58
CA TRP A 278 23.00 -1.29 -11.42
C TRP A 278 22.87 -2.82 -11.51
N ARG A 279 22.60 -3.48 -10.37
CA ARG A 279 22.45 -4.95 -10.35
C ARG A 279 21.20 -5.43 -11.09
N VAL A 280 20.11 -4.64 -11.11
CA VAL A 280 18.82 -5.00 -11.72
C VAL A 280 18.74 -4.59 -13.19
N THR A 281 19.26 -3.40 -13.54
CA THR A 281 19.04 -2.77 -14.85
C THR A 281 20.33 -2.53 -15.64
N ASP A 282 21.50 -2.95 -15.14
CA ASP A 282 22.84 -2.64 -15.65
C ASP A 282 23.17 -1.12 -15.69
N ASN A 283 22.31 -0.28 -15.08
CA ASN A 283 22.48 1.17 -15.05
C ASN A 283 22.18 1.72 -13.64
N PRO A 284 23.18 2.31 -12.92
CA PRO A 284 22.98 2.80 -11.56
C PRO A 284 21.99 3.99 -11.45
N PHE A 285 21.66 4.65 -12.55
CA PHE A 285 20.75 5.79 -12.61
C PHE A 285 19.36 5.45 -13.18
N GLN A 286 19.13 4.19 -13.54
CA GLN A 286 17.85 3.72 -14.07
C GLN A 286 17.11 2.93 -13.00
N LEU A 287 16.01 3.47 -12.55
CA LEU A 287 15.14 2.77 -11.60
C LEU A 287 14.46 1.55 -12.27
N PRO A 288 14.23 0.44 -11.55
CA PRO A 288 13.61 -0.76 -12.12
C PRO A 288 12.31 -0.49 -12.86
N TYR A 289 11.41 0.33 -12.31
CA TYR A 289 10.15 0.65 -12.96
C TYR A 289 10.33 1.46 -14.26
N GLN A 290 11.42 2.22 -14.39
CA GLN A 290 11.74 2.92 -15.64
C GLN A 290 12.20 1.92 -16.70
N ALA A 291 12.97 0.89 -16.31
CA ALA A 291 13.41 -0.16 -17.21
C ALA A 291 12.22 -0.97 -17.75
N GLU A 292 11.30 -1.38 -16.86
CA GLU A 292 10.06 -2.07 -17.25
C GLU A 292 9.23 -1.24 -18.23
N ARG A 293 8.98 0.02 -17.90
CA ARG A 293 8.20 0.89 -18.77
C ARG A 293 8.87 1.20 -20.09
N GLN A 294 10.19 1.22 -20.17
CA GLN A 294 10.91 1.35 -21.44
C GLN A 294 10.74 0.12 -22.33
N GLN A 295 10.63 -1.07 -21.73
CA GLN A 295 10.47 -2.32 -22.47
C GLN A 295 9.04 -2.53 -22.98
N TYR A 296 8.02 -2.12 -22.21
CA TYR A 296 6.65 -2.52 -22.50
C TYR A 296 5.67 -1.35 -22.69
N ALA A 297 5.87 -0.21 -22.04
CA ALA A 297 4.82 0.78 -21.90
C ALA A 297 4.76 1.80 -23.02
N VAL A 298 3.56 2.04 -23.53
CA VAL A 298 3.18 3.15 -24.41
C VAL A 298 2.86 4.40 -23.59
N VAL A 299 2.22 4.21 -22.45
CA VAL A 299 1.76 5.29 -21.57
C VAL A 299 2.89 5.77 -20.67
N PRO A 300 3.14 7.09 -20.56
CA PRO A 300 4.14 7.65 -19.66
C PRO A 300 3.65 7.72 -18.21
N TYR A 301 4.58 8.00 -17.26
CA TYR A 301 4.22 8.18 -15.84
C TYR A 301 3.43 9.45 -15.56
N MET A 302 3.69 10.52 -16.31
CA MET A 302 3.11 11.83 -16.04
C MET A 302 2.11 12.22 -17.12
N LEU A 303 0.99 12.74 -16.72
CA LEU A 303 -0.13 13.10 -17.61
C LEU A 303 0.20 14.15 -18.68
N TRP A 304 1.25 14.95 -18.48
CA TRP A 304 1.69 15.95 -19.49
C TRP A 304 2.63 15.37 -20.54
N GLN A 305 3.16 14.17 -20.36
CA GLN A 305 4.07 13.54 -21.31
C GLN A 305 3.27 12.89 -22.45
N PRO A 306 3.77 12.92 -23.71
CA PRO A 306 3.10 12.26 -24.82
C PRO A 306 3.20 10.74 -24.75
N LEU A 307 2.28 10.05 -25.40
CA LEU A 307 2.36 8.61 -25.61
C LEU A 307 3.64 8.26 -26.39
N ARG A 308 4.21 7.12 -26.06
CA ARG A 308 5.37 6.56 -26.75
C ARG A 308 4.94 5.63 -27.89
N PRO A 309 5.76 5.42 -28.91
CA PRO A 309 5.50 4.38 -29.89
C PRO A 309 5.48 3.00 -29.20
N PRO A 310 4.58 2.09 -29.61
CA PRO A 310 4.52 0.75 -29.02
C PRO A 310 5.81 -0.04 -29.33
N PRO A 311 6.38 -0.71 -28.35
CA PRO A 311 7.51 -1.62 -28.57
C PRO A 311 7.03 -2.92 -29.25
N ILE A 312 7.97 -3.83 -29.52
CA ILE A 312 7.64 -5.18 -30.00
C ILE A 312 7.17 -6.03 -28.82
N TYR A 313 5.98 -6.61 -28.94
CA TYR A 313 5.39 -7.52 -27.96
C TYR A 313 5.49 -8.97 -28.42
N HIS A 314 5.77 -9.89 -27.52
CA HIS A 314 5.87 -11.32 -27.81
C HIS A 314 4.54 -12.06 -27.63
N ASN A 315 3.55 -11.42 -26.97
CA ASN A 315 2.22 -12.00 -26.79
C ASN A 315 1.11 -10.93 -26.86
N GLU A 316 -0.07 -11.34 -27.28
CA GLU A 316 -1.20 -10.43 -27.49
C GLU A 316 -1.81 -9.91 -26.18
N VAL A 317 -1.70 -10.63 -25.05
CA VAL A 317 -2.22 -10.17 -23.76
C VAL A 317 -1.41 -8.95 -23.30
N THR A 318 -0.09 -9.03 -23.28
CA THR A 318 0.80 -7.93 -22.94
C THR A 318 0.59 -6.72 -23.87
N LYS A 319 0.54 -6.97 -25.18
CA LYS A 319 0.27 -5.92 -26.18
C LYS A 319 -1.05 -5.19 -25.88
N ARG A 320 -2.14 -5.92 -25.66
CA ARG A 320 -3.45 -5.32 -25.39
C ARG A 320 -3.45 -4.47 -24.13
N VAL A 321 -2.79 -4.91 -23.06
CA VAL A 321 -2.71 -4.14 -21.81
C VAL A 321 -2.01 -2.81 -22.04
N TYR A 322 -0.82 -2.81 -22.60
CA TYR A 322 -0.01 -1.59 -22.74
C TYR A 322 -0.49 -0.67 -23.87
N THR A 323 -1.11 -1.20 -24.94
CA THR A 323 -1.57 -0.37 -26.07
C THR A 323 -3.04 0.04 -26.00
N ARG A 324 -3.86 -0.63 -25.17
CA ARG A 324 -5.30 -0.34 -25.05
C ARG A 324 -5.71 0.01 -23.64
N ASN A 325 -5.51 -0.89 -22.67
CA ASN A 325 -6.03 -0.72 -21.32
C ASN A 325 -5.34 0.46 -20.61
N ASP A 326 -4.02 0.52 -20.67
CA ASP A 326 -3.25 1.63 -20.10
C ASP A 326 -3.60 2.97 -20.79
N VAL A 327 -3.77 2.98 -22.13
CA VAL A 327 -4.13 4.19 -22.88
C VAL A 327 -5.52 4.69 -22.49
N LEU A 328 -6.51 3.80 -22.33
CA LEU A 328 -7.84 4.17 -21.83
C LEU A 328 -7.76 4.78 -20.42
N GLY A 329 -6.93 4.20 -19.54
CA GLY A 329 -6.66 4.74 -18.23
C GLY A 329 -6.00 6.12 -18.26
N TYR A 330 -5.01 6.30 -19.14
CA TYR A 330 -4.32 7.56 -19.34
C TYR A 330 -5.29 8.67 -19.81
N ASP A 331 -6.12 8.37 -20.81
CA ASP A 331 -7.11 9.33 -21.33
C ASP A 331 -8.15 9.68 -20.25
N PHE A 332 -8.61 8.68 -19.50
CA PHE A 332 -9.53 8.91 -18.38
C PHE A 332 -8.93 9.84 -17.32
N PHE A 333 -7.71 9.56 -16.84
CA PHE A 333 -7.09 10.34 -15.76
C PHE A 333 -6.61 11.73 -16.18
N ARG A 334 -6.51 12.02 -17.47
CA ARG A 334 -6.31 13.38 -18.00
C ARG A 334 -7.57 14.23 -17.96
N SER A 335 -8.73 13.62 -17.86
CA SER A 335 -10.01 14.35 -17.79
C SER A 335 -10.25 14.92 -16.37
N PRO A 336 -11.03 16.01 -16.24
CA PRO A 336 -11.46 16.52 -14.93
C PRO A 336 -12.18 15.46 -14.09
N ILE A 337 -12.93 14.57 -14.73
CA ILE A 337 -13.64 13.46 -14.07
C ILE A 337 -12.62 12.45 -13.48
N GLY A 338 -11.57 12.15 -14.21
CA GLY A 338 -10.50 11.27 -13.72
C GLY A 338 -9.76 11.86 -12.52
N VAL A 339 -9.48 13.17 -12.53
CA VAL A 339 -8.89 13.86 -11.35
C VAL A 339 -9.85 13.81 -10.16
N LEU A 340 -11.14 14.08 -10.39
CA LEU A 340 -12.17 13.98 -9.34
C LEU A 340 -12.26 12.54 -8.79
N ALA A 341 -12.18 11.53 -9.66
CA ALA A 341 -12.18 10.12 -9.26
C ALA A 341 -11.01 9.80 -8.32
N LYS A 342 -9.78 10.26 -8.63
CA LYS A 342 -8.62 10.11 -7.73
C LYS A 342 -8.88 10.72 -6.35
N LEU A 343 -9.45 11.93 -6.30
CA LEU A 343 -9.78 12.59 -5.04
C LEU A 343 -10.86 11.85 -4.26
N LEU A 344 -11.92 11.36 -4.93
CA LEU A 344 -13.00 10.60 -4.29
C LEU A 344 -12.51 9.24 -3.78
N TRP A 345 -11.66 8.55 -4.52
CA TRP A 345 -11.06 7.29 -4.07
C TRP A 345 -10.10 7.51 -2.91
N SER A 346 -9.28 8.59 -2.94
CA SER A 346 -8.47 9.00 -1.79
C SER A 346 -9.34 9.29 -0.57
N TRP A 347 -10.37 10.13 -0.73
CA TRP A 347 -11.30 10.46 0.34
C TRP A 347 -11.95 9.21 0.95
N ARG A 348 -12.47 8.33 0.11
CA ARG A 348 -13.12 7.10 0.54
C ARG A 348 -12.19 6.22 1.37
N PHE A 349 -10.94 6.07 0.95
CA PHE A 349 -9.95 5.24 1.64
C PHE A 349 -9.46 5.89 2.96
N TYR A 350 -9.04 7.16 2.90
CA TYR A 350 -8.33 7.80 4.02
C TYR A 350 -9.27 8.39 5.06
N VAL A 351 -10.38 8.95 4.64
CA VAL A 351 -11.26 9.78 5.50
C VAL A 351 -12.61 9.11 5.69
N GLY A 352 -13.35 8.87 4.63
CA GLY A 352 -14.73 8.37 4.69
C GLY A 352 -15.66 9.33 5.41
N PRO A 353 -16.94 8.98 5.59
CA PRO A 353 -17.93 9.85 6.26
C PRO A 353 -17.58 10.22 7.71
N ALA A 354 -17.06 9.28 8.51
CA ALA A 354 -16.80 9.51 9.93
C ALA A 354 -15.73 10.58 10.18
N LEU A 355 -14.62 10.53 9.46
CA LEU A 355 -13.54 11.52 9.59
C LEU A 355 -13.79 12.78 8.74
N THR A 356 -14.78 12.77 7.86
CA THR A 356 -15.24 13.95 7.10
C THR A 356 -16.05 14.89 7.97
N LEU A 357 -16.84 14.37 8.91
CA LEU A 357 -17.70 15.22 9.76
C LEU A 357 -16.92 16.33 10.47
N PRO A 358 -15.78 16.08 11.15
CA PRO A 358 -15.00 17.15 11.76
C PRO A 358 -14.55 18.22 10.77
N LEU A 359 -14.16 17.83 9.55
CA LEU A 359 -13.73 18.74 8.50
C LEU A 359 -14.89 19.61 7.98
N LEU A 360 -16.08 19.02 7.81
CA LEU A 360 -17.29 19.75 7.43
C LEU A 360 -17.75 20.72 8.54
N MET A 361 -17.72 20.26 9.80
CA MET A 361 -18.07 21.13 10.93
C MET A 361 -17.13 22.34 11.04
N LEU A 362 -15.85 22.15 10.73
CA LEU A 362 -14.90 23.25 10.65
C LEU A 362 -15.36 24.28 9.59
N ALA A 363 -15.76 23.84 8.39
CA ALA A 363 -16.25 24.72 7.33
C ALA A 363 -17.54 25.47 7.70
N VAL A 364 -18.43 24.85 8.50
CA VAL A 364 -19.67 25.47 8.98
C VAL A 364 -19.42 26.49 10.09
N VAL A 365 -18.47 26.21 10.99
CA VAL A 365 -18.17 27.10 12.14
C VAL A 365 -17.26 28.27 11.72
N LEU A 366 -16.48 28.13 10.65
CA LEU A 366 -15.55 29.14 10.15
C LEU A 366 -16.17 30.49 9.73
N PRO A 367 -17.36 30.55 9.06
CA PRO A 367 -17.93 31.83 8.60
C PRO A 367 -18.25 32.84 9.70
N TYR A 368 -18.40 32.38 10.94
CA TYR A 368 -18.79 33.23 12.08
C TYR A 368 -17.61 33.90 12.81
N GLY A 369 -16.46 34.06 12.18
CA GLY A 369 -15.32 34.76 12.75
C GLY A 369 -13.94 34.22 12.36
N PHE A 370 -13.86 33.31 11.38
CA PHE A 370 -12.59 32.80 10.92
C PHE A 370 -11.90 33.75 9.94
N SER A 371 -10.70 34.14 10.29
CA SER A 371 -9.77 34.77 9.35
C SER A 371 -8.63 33.81 9.01
N TRP A 372 -8.25 33.72 7.74
CA TRP A 372 -7.04 33.00 7.30
C TRP A 372 -5.79 33.41 8.09
N ARG A 373 -5.81 34.62 8.68
CA ARG A 373 -4.76 35.13 9.58
C ARG A 373 -4.69 34.40 10.92
N GLN A 374 -5.73 33.66 11.30
CA GLN A 374 -5.80 32.89 12.56
C GLN A 374 -5.24 31.47 12.39
N ILE A 375 -4.98 31.00 11.15
CA ILE A 375 -4.28 29.74 10.92
C ILE A 375 -2.84 29.92 11.41
N ASP A 376 -2.48 29.18 12.44
CA ASP A 376 -1.11 29.16 12.91
C ASP A 376 -0.15 28.63 11.83
N LYS A 377 1.10 29.07 11.85
CA LYS A 377 2.11 28.73 10.84
C LYS A 377 2.32 27.21 10.69
N ARG A 378 2.07 26.44 11.75
CA ARG A 378 2.23 24.98 11.74
C ARG A 378 1.09 24.32 10.94
N THR A 379 -0.14 24.71 11.20
CA THR A 379 -1.32 24.24 10.45
C THR A 379 -1.24 24.68 9.00
N GLY A 380 -0.85 25.94 8.72
CA GLY A 380 -0.62 26.43 7.36
C GLY A 380 0.43 25.63 6.58
N PHE A 381 1.54 25.24 7.24
CA PHE A 381 2.56 24.37 6.65
C PHE A 381 1.99 22.97 6.30
N LEU A 382 1.20 22.37 7.18
CA LEU A 382 0.58 21.05 6.92
C LEU A 382 -0.44 21.11 5.79
N LEU A 383 -1.27 22.16 5.73
CA LEU A 383 -2.22 22.39 4.64
C LEU A 383 -1.51 22.56 3.30
N LEU A 384 -0.46 23.38 3.26
CA LEU A 384 0.37 23.56 2.06
C LEU A 384 0.98 22.25 1.60
N THR A 385 1.56 21.49 2.54
CA THR A 385 2.19 20.19 2.23
C THR A 385 1.17 19.20 1.70
N PHE A 386 -0.01 19.13 2.32
CA PHE A 386 -1.08 18.25 1.86
C PHE A 386 -1.59 18.67 0.47
N GLY A 387 -1.76 19.98 0.24
CA GLY A 387 -2.13 20.52 -1.07
C GLY A 387 -1.11 20.17 -2.16
N ILE A 388 0.20 20.30 -1.88
CA ILE A 388 1.29 19.90 -2.79
C ILE A 388 1.21 18.40 -3.09
N SER A 389 0.91 17.56 -2.09
CA SER A 389 0.74 16.12 -2.30
C SER A 389 -0.44 15.80 -3.22
N LEU A 390 -1.58 16.50 -3.07
CA LEU A 390 -2.74 16.32 -3.94
C LEU A 390 -2.45 16.77 -5.39
N VAL A 391 -1.72 17.87 -5.56
CA VAL A 391 -1.26 18.32 -6.88
C VAL A 391 -0.32 17.28 -7.50
N GLY A 392 0.66 16.80 -6.74
CA GLY A 392 1.55 15.72 -7.20
C GLY A 392 0.78 14.50 -7.69
N LEU A 393 -0.18 14.03 -6.89
CA LEU A 393 -1.03 12.90 -7.22
C LEU A 393 -1.89 13.14 -8.48
N ALA A 394 -2.39 14.35 -8.67
CA ALA A 394 -3.18 14.71 -9.85
C ALA A 394 -2.36 14.63 -11.15
N LEU A 395 -1.04 14.79 -11.08
CA LEU A 395 -0.14 14.78 -12.23
C LEU A 395 0.30 13.38 -12.68
N GLU A 396 0.11 12.35 -11.85
CA GLU A 396 0.45 10.97 -12.20
C GLU A 396 -0.58 10.32 -13.11
N THR A 397 -0.13 9.47 -14.03
CA THR A 397 -1.01 8.72 -14.94
C THR A 397 -1.79 7.64 -14.22
N PHE A 398 -1.11 6.86 -13.36
CA PHE A 398 -1.73 5.78 -12.62
C PHE A 398 -2.17 6.25 -11.25
N TYR A 399 -3.12 5.53 -10.65
CA TYR A 399 -3.59 5.85 -9.33
C TYR A 399 -3.98 4.59 -8.55
N ALA A 400 -3.48 4.55 -7.32
CA ALA A 400 -4.00 3.70 -6.25
C ALA A 400 -3.91 4.48 -4.92
N PRO A 401 -4.79 4.23 -3.94
CA PRO A 401 -4.78 5.01 -2.69
C PRO A 401 -3.45 5.04 -1.96
N HIS A 402 -2.64 3.98 -2.05
CA HIS A 402 -1.33 3.94 -1.40
C HIS A 402 -0.28 4.91 -2.02
N TYR A 403 -0.56 5.54 -3.17
CA TYR A 403 0.28 6.62 -3.71
C TYR A 403 0.26 7.84 -2.77
N MET A 404 -0.85 8.09 -2.09
CA MET A 404 -0.95 9.13 -1.07
C MET A 404 -0.43 8.70 0.32
N SER A 405 0.08 7.46 0.46
CA SER A 405 0.50 6.94 1.78
C SER A 405 1.54 7.79 2.51
N PRO A 406 2.52 8.47 1.86
CA PRO A 406 3.44 9.36 2.57
C PRO A 406 2.75 10.51 3.30
N SER A 407 1.56 10.94 2.85
CA SER A 407 0.77 12.04 3.44
C SER A 407 -0.16 11.60 4.58
N THR A 408 -0.30 10.31 4.86
CA THR A 408 -1.30 9.75 5.81
C THR A 408 -1.26 10.44 7.16
N SER A 409 -0.07 10.60 7.74
CA SER A 409 0.10 11.21 9.06
C SER A 409 -0.22 12.71 9.06
N VAL A 410 0.06 13.43 7.96
CA VAL A 410 -0.29 14.84 7.77
C VAL A 410 -1.81 15.01 7.74
N LEU A 411 -2.50 14.18 6.96
CA LEU A 411 -3.95 14.19 6.89
C LEU A 411 -4.59 13.92 8.27
N LEU A 412 -4.07 12.94 9.01
CA LEU A 412 -4.55 12.64 10.36
C LEU A 412 -4.37 13.83 11.32
N VAL A 413 -3.24 14.58 11.25
CA VAL A 413 -3.11 15.83 12.05
C VAL A 413 -4.23 16.80 11.71
N LEU A 414 -4.52 17.03 10.42
CA LEU A 414 -5.56 17.96 9.97
C LEU A 414 -6.96 17.53 10.48
N VAL A 415 -7.30 16.25 10.38
CA VAL A 415 -8.54 15.69 10.91
C VAL A 415 -8.64 15.89 12.43
N LEU A 416 -7.56 15.59 13.18
CA LEU A 416 -7.56 15.72 14.63
C LEU A 416 -7.61 17.18 15.10
N LEU A 417 -7.02 18.10 14.36
CA LEU A 417 -7.17 19.54 14.60
C LEU A 417 -8.61 19.97 14.39
N ALA A 418 -9.27 19.48 13.34
CA ALA A 418 -10.68 19.73 13.10
C ALA A 418 -11.57 19.12 14.20
N MET A 419 -11.27 17.89 14.65
CA MET A 419 -11.96 17.27 15.80
C MET A 419 -11.78 18.07 17.09
N ARG A 420 -10.57 18.57 17.34
CA ARG A 420 -10.29 19.42 18.51
C ARG A 420 -11.09 20.72 18.47
N GLN A 421 -11.21 21.34 17.30
CA GLN A 421 -12.02 22.53 17.13
C GLN A 421 -13.50 22.23 17.25
N MET A 422 -13.99 21.16 16.60
CA MET A 422 -15.37 20.69 16.71
C MET A 422 -15.77 20.42 18.16
N ARG A 423 -14.88 19.90 19.00
CA ARG A 423 -15.14 19.63 20.43
C ARG A 423 -15.58 20.86 21.21
N GLN A 424 -15.18 22.07 20.79
CA GLN A 424 -15.53 23.33 21.44
C GLN A 424 -16.88 23.90 20.99
N TRP A 425 -17.48 23.34 19.93
CA TRP A 425 -18.73 23.83 19.38
C TRP A 425 -19.91 23.55 20.30
N GLN A 426 -20.75 24.59 20.46
CA GLN A 426 -21.99 24.54 21.25
C GLN A 426 -23.18 24.83 20.34
N TRP A 427 -24.26 24.10 20.54
CA TRP A 427 -25.54 24.33 19.89
C TRP A 427 -26.55 24.74 20.95
N HIS A 428 -27.12 25.97 20.86
CA HIS A 428 -28.00 26.53 21.88
C HIS A 428 -27.45 26.40 23.31
N GLY A 429 -26.16 26.68 23.53
CA GLY A 429 -25.49 26.59 24.83
C GLY A 429 -25.22 25.15 25.30
N LYS A 430 -25.57 24.13 24.52
CA LYS A 430 -25.32 22.69 24.84
C LYS A 430 -24.04 22.20 24.20
N PRO A 431 -23.29 21.26 24.83
CA PRO A 431 -21.96 20.80 24.36
C PRO A 431 -22.07 19.76 23.25
N SER A 432 -22.77 20.05 22.14
CA SER A 432 -23.01 19.15 21.02
C SER A 432 -21.70 18.74 20.32
N GLY A 433 -20.72 19.65 20.24
CA GLY A 433 -19.42 19.36 19.67
C GLY A 433 -18.59 18.38 20.50
N LEU A 434 -18.71 18.43 21.82
CA LEU A 434 -18.11 17.46 22.73
C LEU A 434 -18.66 16.05 22.44
N PHE A 435 -19.97 15.91 22.33
CA PHE A 435 -20.64 14.67 21.99
C PHE A 435 -20.12 14.13 20.63
N LEU A 436 -20.12 14.96 19.59
CA LEU A 436 -19.64 14.57 18.25
C LEU A 436 -18.18 14.13 18.26
N SER A 437 -17.32 14.83 18.99
CA SER A 437 -15.90 14.45 19.07
C SER A 437 -15.67 13.09 19.74
N ARG A 438 -16.58 12.66 20.61
CA ARG A 438 -16.61 11.33 21.23
C ARG A 438 -17.29 10.29 20.33
N ALA A 439 -18.31 10.68 19.58
CA ALA A 439 -19.04 9.79 18.67
C ALA A 439 -18.17 9.29 17.50
N VAL A 440 -17.30 10.13 16.92
CA VAL A 440 -16.44 9.74 15.81
C VAL A 440 -15.61 8.47 16.09
N PRO A 441 -14.79 8.38 17.14
CA PRO A 441 -14.06 7.16 17.45
C PRO A 441 -14.96 5.97 17.80
N VAL A 442 -16.11 6.22 18.44
CA VAL A 442 -17.09 5.15 18.74
C VAL A 442 -17.66 4.56 17.45
N VAL A 443 -18.03 5.40 16.49
CA VAL A 443 -18.49 4.93 15.17
C VAL A 443 -17.39 4.15 14.46
N CYS A 444 -16.13 4.61 14.48
CA CYS A 444 -15.02 3.86 13.91
C CYS A 444 -14.85 2.47 14.54
N VAL A 445 -14.97 2.36 15.86
CA VAL A 445 -14.92 1.07 16.59
C VAL A 445 -16.12 0.20 16.21
N ALA A 446 -17.34 0.78 16.19
CA ALA A 446 -18.54 0.04 15.82
C ALA A 446 -18.47 -0.52 14.39
N LEU A 447 -17.97 0.27 13.43
CA LEU A 447 -17.74 -0.16 12.05
C LEU A 447 -16.70 -1.29 11.98
N PHE A 448 -15.64 -1.19 12.79
CA PHE A 448 -14.62 -2.23 12.88
C PHE A 448 -15.21 -3.56 13.40
N ILE A 449 -15.98 -3.51 14.48
CA ILE A 449 -16.65 -4.68 15.06
C ILE A 449 -17.68 -5.27 14.07
N LEU A 450 -18.49 -4.40 13.45
CA LEU A 450 -19.47 -4.81 12.46
C LEU A 450 -18.81 -5.54 11.27
N ARG A 451 -17.68 -5.02 10.79
CA ARG A 451 -16.90 -5.67 9.73
C ARG A 451 -16.34 -7.02 10.16
N ALA A 452 -15.85 -7.12 11.40
CA ALA A 452 -15.36 -8.38 11.95
C ALA A 452 -16.48 -9.43 12.07
N ALA A 453 -17.67 -9.01 12.49
CA ALA A 453 -18.84 -9.88 12.67
C ALA A 453 -19.44 -10.35 11.32
N ALA A 454 -19.44 -9.50 10.30
CA ALA A 454 -19.98 -9.83 8.97
C ALA A 454 -19.13 -10.88 8.21
N GLY A 455 -17.85 -11.03 8.59
CA GLY A 455 -16.93 -11.95 7.93
C GLY A 455 -16.41 -11.47 6.56
N PRO A 456 -15.46 -12.19 5.95
CA PRO A 456 -14.77 -11.76 4.73
C PRO A 456 -15.64 -11.85 3.46
N GLY A 457 -16.65 -12.70 3.42
CA GLY A 457 -17.47 -12.98 2.23
C GLY A 457 -18.58 -11.96 1.96
N ASP A 458 -18.87 -11.05 2.88
CA ASP A 458 -19.94 -10.08 2.70
C ASP A 458 -19.42 -8.78 2.06
N GLU A 459 -19.64 -8.62 0.77
CA GLU A 459 -19.23 -7.46 -0.02
C GLU A 459 -19.88 -6.15 0.46
N HIS A 460 -21.07 -6.18 1.08
CA HIS A 460 -21.74 -4.99 1.60
C HIS A 460 -20.93 -4.32 2.71
N PHE A 461 -20.15 -5.11 3.44
CA PHE A 461 -19.26 -4.66 4.50
C PHE A 461 -17.81 -4.58 4.08
N ALA A 462 -17.50 -4.83 2.80
CA ALA A 462 -16.13 -4.71 2.30
C ALA A 462 -15.59 -3.29 2.50
N PRO A 463 -14.34 -3.12 2.99
CA PRO A 463 -13.69 -1.83 2.98
C PRO A 463 -13.59 -1.28 1.56
N ALA A 464 -13.41 0.01 1.45
CA ALA A 464 -13.43 0.74 0.19
C ALA A 464 -12.49 0.19 -0.91
N TRP A 465 -11.49 -0.59 -0.53
CA TRP A 465 -10.48 -1.20 -1.38
C TRP A 465 -10.16 -2.64 -0.95
N ASP A 466 -11.13 -3.35 -0.47
CA ASP A 466 -11.05 -4.80 -0.43
C ASP A 466 -11.27 -5.28 -1.87
N GLN A 467 -10.19 -5.48 -2.58
CA GLN A 467 -10.21 -6.05 -3.93
C GLN A 467 -10.39 -7.57 -3.90
N ARG A 468 -10.55 -8.14 -2.72
CA ARG A 468 -10.99 -9.53 -2.60
C ARG A 468 -12.47 -9.61 -2.90
N GLY A 469 -12.76 -9.56 -4.19
CA GLY A 469 -14.01 -10.11 -4.65
C GLY A 469 -14.05 -11.62 -4.31
N PRO A 470 -15.22 -12.28 -4.36
CA PRO A 470 -15.36 -13.73 -4.11
C PRO A 470 -14.56 -14.60 -5.10
N LYS A 471 -13.90 -14.01 -6.08
CA LYS A 471 -13.08 -14.67 -7.10
C LYS A 471 -11.59 -14.47 -6.83
N THR A 472 -11.04 -15.28 -5.94
CA THR A 472 -9.67 -15.74 -6.20
C THR A 472 -9.73 -16.49 -7.51
N PHE A 473 -8.88 -16.17 -8.50
CA PHE A 473 -8.88 -16.91 -9.78
C PHE A 473 -8.40 -18.37 -9.63
N GLY A 474 -8.41 -18.89 -8.38
CA GLY A 474 -8.19 -20.30 -8.06
C GLY A 474 -6.75 -20.79 -8.16
N ARG A 475 -5.76 -19.87 -8.27
CA ARG A 475 -4.35 -20.24 -8.45
C ARG A 475 -3.83 -21.08 -7.27
N ALA A 476 -4.10 -20.69 -6.03
CA ALA A 476 -3.68 -21.45 -4.84
C ALA A 476 -4.33 -22.85 -4.80
N ALA A 477 -5.61 -22.95 -5.13
CA ALA A 477 -6.29 -24.24 -5.22
C ALA A 477 -5.71 -25.12 -6.34
N MET A 478 -5.29 -24.53 -7.46
CA MET A 478 -4.64 -25.26 -8.56
C MET A 478 -3.25 -25.75 -8.15
N VAL A 479 -2.45 -24.92 -7.45
CA VAL A 479 -1.17 -25.35 -6.87
C VAL A 479 -1.39 -26.54 -5.94
N GLY A 480 -2.36 -26.47 -5.01
CA GLY A 480 -2.65 -27.57 -4.10
C GLY A 480 -3.08 -28.88 -4.81
N LYS A 481 -3.66 -28.81 -6.01
CA LYS A 481 -3.90 -30.00 -6.84
C LYS A 481 -2.61 -30.53 -7.48
N LEU A 482 -1.77 -29.63 -7.99
CA LEU A 482 -0.51 -29.99 -8.64
C LEU A 482 0.49 -30.58 -7.63
N ASP A 483 0.46 -30.15 -6.38
CA ASP A 483 1.29 -30.67 -5.28
C ASP A 483 1.00 -32.15 -4.94
N GLN A 484 -0.17 -32.67 -5.36
CA GLN A 484 -0.50 -34.09 -5.17
C GLN A 484 0.26 -35.01 -6.16
N PHE A 485 0.85 -34.45 -7.21
CA PHE A 485 1.62 -35.22 -8.18
C PHE A 485 3.11 -35.22 -7.84
N PRO A 486 3.78 -36.37 -7.90
CA PRO A 486 5.21 -36.45 -7.64
C PRO A 486 6.03 -35.79 -8.77
N GLY A 487 7.19 -35.21 -8.40
CA GLY A 487 8.10 -34.56 -9.33
C GLY A 487 7.68 -33.15 -9.72
N GLY A 488 8.49 -32.47 -10.50
CA GLY A 488 8.22 -31.12 -10.97
C GLY A 488 7.05 -31.06 -11.97
N GLN A 489 6.30 -29.98 -11.94
CA GLN A 489 5.17 -29.72 -12.83
C GLN A 489 5.51 -28.54 -13.75
N LEU A 490 5.19 -28.64 -15.04
CA LEU A 490 5.21 -27.54 -16.01
C LEU A 490 3.80 -27.28 -16.49
N VAL A 491 3.27 -26.10 -16.25
CA VAL A 491 1.92 -25.70 -16.65
C VAL A 491 2.02 -24.70 -17.79
N ILE A 492 1.60 -25.09 -18.98
CA ILE A 492 1.46 -24.21 -20.14
C ILE A 492 0.08 -23.57 -20.06
N VAL A 493 0.05 -22.25 -19.96
CA VAL A 493 -1.18 -21.47 -19.74
C VAL A 493 -1.66 -20.89 -21.06
N ARG A 494 -2.86 -21.27 -21.45
CA ARG A 494 -3.55 -20.78 -22.64
C ARG A 494 -4.58 -19.72 -22.24
N TYR A 495 -4.50 -18.56 -22.90
CA TYR A 495 -5.44 -17.45 -22.73
C TYR A 495 -6.28 -17.24 -23.97
N LYS A 496 -7.52 -16.83 -23.79
CA LYS A 496 -8.37 -16.33 -24.86
C LYS A 496 -7.95 -14.92 -25.28
N SER A 497 -8.40 -14.49 -26.45
CA SER A 497 -8.12 -13.13 -26.96
C SER A 497 -8.71 -12.02 -26.09
N ASP A 498 -9.75 -12.29 -25.31
CA ASP A 498 -10.45 -11.37 -24.41
C ASP A 498 -10.07 -11.58 -22.94
N HIS A 499 -9.04 -12.38 -22.65
CA HIS A 499 -8.54 -12.65 -21.30
C HIS A 499 -8.46 -11.41 -20.41
N ASN A 500 -8.94 -11.52 -19.17
CA ASN A 500 -8.80 -10.48 -18.16
C ASN A 500 -7.35 -10.44 -17.63
N PRO A 501 -6.55 -9.42 -17.92
CA PRO A 501 -5.15 -9.39 -17.50
C PRO A 501 -4.94 -9.36 -15.98
N PHE A 502 -5.95 -9.01 -15.18
CA PHE A 502 -5.89 -9.11 -13.72
C PHE A 502 -5.97 -10.55 -13.21
N GLU A 503 -6.26 -11.52 -14.07
CA GLU A 503 -6.30 -12.96 -13.75
C GLU A 503 -5.08 -13.68 -14.36
N GLU A 504 -3.92 -13.02 -14.41
CA GLU A 504 -2.67 -13.56 -14.96
C GLU A 504 -2.11 -14.69 -14.08
N TRP A 505 -1.79 -15.82 -14.70
CA TRP A 505 -1.27 -17.02 -14.03
C TRP A 505 0.24 -17.14 -14.06
N VAL A 506 0.91 -16.52 -15.03
CA VAL A 506 2.34 -16.72 -15.30
C VAL A 506 3.19 -15.89 -14.33
N TYR A 507 3.27 -16.37 -13.10
CA TYR A 507 4.17 -15.86 -12.06
C TYR A 507 4.94 -17.04 -11.47
N ASN A 508 6.26 -16.88 -11.33
CA ASN A 508 7.15 -17.93 -10.84
C ASN A 508 8.03 -17.41 -9.70
N ASP A 509 8.62 -18.35 -8.95
CA ASP A 509 9.58 -18.07 -7.89
C ASP A 509 10.88 -17.49 -8.44
N ALA A 510 11.76 -17.05 -7.55
CA ALA A 510 13.06 -16.48 -7.89
C ALA A 510 14.00 -17.48 -8.59
N ASP A 511 13.84 -18.77 -8.33
CA ASP A 511 14.50 -19.85 -9.07
C ASP A 511 13.47 -20.67 -9.82
N ILE A 512 13.21 -20.30 -11.08
CA ILE A 512 12.21 -20.96 -11.94
C ILE A 512 12.52 -22.44 -12.09
N ASN A 513 13.81 -22.80 -12.23
CA ASN A 513 14.20 -24.19 -12.44
C ASN A 513 14.00 -25.07 -11.20
N ALA A 514 14.14 -24.51 -10.02
CA ALA A 514 13.95 -25.23 -8.75
C ALA A 514 12.47 -25.26 -8.29
N SER A 515 11.59 -24.41 -8.84
CA SER A 515 10.18 -24.37 -8.45
C SER A 515 9.48 -25.68 -8.70
N HIS A 516 8.64 -26.13 -7.76
CA HIS A 516 7.84 -27.36 -7.93
C HIS A 516 6.84 -27.22 -9.10
N VAL A 517 6.18 -26.07 -9.22
CA VAL A 517 5.27 -25.74 -10.32
C VAL A 517 5.83 -24.57 -11.10
N VAL A 518 6.09 -24.77 -12.39
CA VAL A 518 6.50 -23.73 -13.33
C VAL A 518 5.33 -23.34 -14.21
N TRP A 519 4.98 -22.05 -14.22
CA TRP A 519 3.91 -21.48 -15.03
C TRP A 519 4.50 -20.81 -16.25
N ALA A 520 4.10 -21.22 -17.44
CA ALA A 520 4.62 -20.73 -18.69
C ALA A 520 3.49 -20.36 -19.64
N ARG A 521 3.60 -19.23 -20.32
CA ARG A 521 2.63 -18.81 -21.35
C ARG A 521 2.72 -19.72 -22.56
N GLU A 522 1.59 -20.13 -23.10
CA GLU A 522 1.53 -20.80 -24.39
C GLU A 522 2.00 -19.85 -25.50
N MET A 523 2.94 -20.32 -26.32
CA MET A 523 3.51 -19.63 -27.46
C MET A 523 3.28 -20.45 -28.73
N SER A 524 4.08 -20.27 -29.77
CA SER A 524 4.00 -21.10 -30.97
C SER A 524 4.31 -22.58 -30.66
N PRO A 525 3.84 -23.53 -31.49
CA PRO A 525 4.11 -24.96 -31.28
C PRO A 525 5.63 -25.29 -31.20
N THR A 526 6.44 -24.58 -31.96
CA THR A 526 7.90 -24.76 -31.97
C THR A 526 8.53 -24.27 -30.66
N GLU A 527 8.12 -23.11 -30.18
CA GLU A 527 8.59 -22.56 -28.91
C GLU A 527 8.14 -23.40 -27.72
N ASN A 528 6.87 -23.88 -27.72
CA ASN A 528 6.36 -24.79 -26.70
C ASN A 528 7.14 -26.12 -26.67
N ALA A 529 7.48 -26.67 -27.85
CA ALA A 529 8.30 -27.89 -27.93
C ALA A 529 9.70 -27.68 -27.34
N ALA A 530 10.32 -26.50 -27.58
CA ALA A 530 11.60 -26.15 -26.99
C ALA A 530 11.51 -25.99 -25.47
N LEU A 531 10.45 -25.38 -24.95
CA LEU A 531 10.17 -25.27 -23.52
C LEU A 531 10.00 -26.64 -22.85
N VAL A 532 9.21 -27.51 -23.45
CA VAL A 532 9.01 -28.89 -22.95
C VAL A 532 10.31 -29.70 -22.96
N ALA A 533 11.12 -29.56 -24.01
CA ALA A 533 12.42 -30.20 -24.08
C ALA A 533 13.39 -29.68 -23.01
N TYR A 534 13.36 -28.38 -22.71
CA TYR A 534 14.17 -27.78 -21.64
C TYR A 534 13.81 -28.33 -20.25
N PHE A 535 12.53 -28.53 -19.97
CA PHE A 535 12.00 -29.08 -18.71
C PHE A 535 11.64 -30.57 -18.84
N GLY A 536 12.44 -31.35 -19.54
CA GLY A 536 12.13 -32.73 -19.93
C GLY A 536 11.89 -33.71 -18.79
N ASP A 537 12.23 -33.38 -17.55
CA ASP A 537 12.00 -34.15 -16.33
C ASP A 537 10.64 -33.85 -15.65
N ARG A 538 9.88 -32.86 -16.17
CA ARG A 538 8.62 -32.43 -15.58
C ARG A 538 7.40 -33.02 -16.26
N ARG A 539 6.36 -33.22 -15.48
CA ARG A 539 5.01 -33.51 -16.03
C ARG A 539 4.43 -32.24 -16.63
N VAL A 540 3.96 -32.33 -17.87
CA VAL A 540 3.47 -31.15 -18.62
C VAL A 540 1.96 -31.13 -18.65
N TRP A 541 1.39 -29.97 -18.31
CA TRP A 541 -0.03 -29.69 -18.25
C TRP A 541 -0.39 -28.53 -19.16
N LEU A 542 -1.63 -28.53 -19.67
CA LEU A 542 -2.27 -27.38 -20.29
C LEU A 542 -3.33 -26.83 -19.33
N LEU A 543 -3.25 -25.56 -19.04
CA LEU A 543 -4.29 -24.83 -18.31
C LEU A 543 -5.06 -23.94 -19.26
N GLU A 544 -6.34 -24.22 -19.44
CA GLU A 544 -7.32 -23.32 -20.09
C GLU A 544 -7.78 -22.30 -19.05
N ALA A 545 -7.07 -21.15 -18.95
CA ALA A 545 -7.19 -20.20 -17.86
C ALA A 545 -8.54 -19.48 -17.83
N ASP A 546 -9.14 -19.25 -19.00
CA ASP A 546 -10.38 -18.48 -19.17
C ASP A 546 -11.65 -19.36 -19.25
N GLN A 547 -11.56 -20.61 -18.84
CA GLN A 547 -12.74 -21.42 -18.55
C GLN A 547 -13.24 -21.14 -17.13
N ASP A 548 -14.52 -21.27 -16.90
CA ASP A 548 -15.13 -21.13 -15.57
C ASP A 548 -15.81 -22.45 -15.18
N PRO A 549 -15.20 -23.23 -14.26
CA PRO A 549 -13.88 -23.06 -13.63
C PRO A 549 -12.70 -23.35 -14.59
N PRO A 550 -11.48 -22.80 -14.30
CA PRO A 550 -10.28 -23.10 -15.10
C PRO A 550 -10.01 -24.61 -15.20
N ALA A 551 -9.68 -25.08 -16.40
CA ALA A 551 -9.52 -26.51 -16.68
C ALA A 551 -8.05 -26.87 -16.89
N LEU A 552 -7.56 -27.86 -16.12
CA LEU A 552 -6.21 -28.41 -16.22
C LEU A 552 -6.28 -29.79 -16.89
N MET A 553 -5.47 -30.02 -17.94
CA MET A 553 -5.40 -31.28 -18.67
C MET A 553 -3.95 -31.63 -19.04
N PRO A 554 -3.62 -32.90 -19.27
CA PRO A 554 -2.28 -33.27 -19.78
C PRO A 554 -1.99 -32.56 -21.12
N TYR A 555 -0.76 -32.04 -21.27
CA TYR A 555 -0.33 -31.39 -22.51
C TYR A 555 0.17 -32.42 -23.52
N SER A 556 -0.37 -32.40 -24.75
CA SER A 556 0.08 -33.24 -25.87
C SER A 556 0.83 -32.38 -26.90
N ILE A 557 2.06 -32.74 -27.22
CA ILE A 557 2.93 -32.05 -28.21
C ILE A 557 2.44 -32.33 -29.66
N ALA A 558 1.72 -33.43 -29.90
CA ALA A 558 1.19 -33.75 -31.20
C ALA A 558 -0.18 -33.09 -31.39
N GLY A 559 -0.38 -32.33 -32.46
CA GLY A 559 -1.68 -31.81 -32.92
C GLY A 559 -2.67 -32.91 -33.29
N GLY A 560 -2.87 -33.88 -32.41
CA GLY A 560 -3.80 -34.99 -32.50
C GLY A 560 -5.10 -34.62 -31.80
N THR A 561 -6.16 -34.78 -32.55
CA THR A 561 -7.56 -34.78 -32.17
C THR A 561 -7.81 -35.32 -30.76
N ALA A 562 -8.66 -34.62 -30.03
CA ALA A 562 -9.12 -34.91 -28.67
C ALA A 562 -9.54 -36.37 -28.50
N GLU A 563 -8.64 -37.24 -28.09
CA GLU A 563 -8.98 -38.52 -27.46
C GLU A 563 -8.67 -38.44 -25.97
N SER A 564 -9.71 -38.70 -25.21
CA SER A 564 -9.84 -38.82 -23.75
C SER A 564 -10.15 -37.54 -22.98
N ARG A 565 -11.43 -37.22 -22.89
CA ARG A 565 -12.03 -36.35 -21.85
C ARG A 565 -11.96 -36.94 -20.44
N GLU A 566 -11.33 -38.09 -20.24
CA GLU A 566 -11.31 -38.81 -18.94
C GLU A 566 -10.23 -38.37 -17.95
N GLY A 567 -9.43 -37.37 -18.26
CA GLY A 567 -8.37 -36.86 -17.36
C GLY A 567 -8.45 -35.37 -16.98
N SER A 568 -9.53 -34.65 -17.33
CA SER A 568 -9.63 -33.22 -17.02
C SER A 568 -9.96 -33.00 -15.54
N LEU A 569 -9.03 -32.40 -14.80
CA LEU A 569 -9.26 -31.91 -13.42
C LEU A 569 -9.91 -30.53 -13.49
N ARG A 570 -11.20 -30.44 -13.15
CA ARG A 570 -11.89 -29.15 -12.99
C ARG A 570 -11.79 -28.65 -11.54
N LEU A 571 -11.74 -27.36 -11.37
CA LEU A 571 -11.88 -26.74 -10.05
C LEU A 571 -13.33 -26.86 -9.60
N ASP A 572 -13.59 -27.56 -8.50
CA ASP A 572 -14.88 -27.44 -7.83
C ASP A 572 -14.97 -26.06 -7.16
N ALA A 573 -15.98 -25.28 -7.51
CA ALA A 573 -16.20 -23.93 -7.03
C ALA A 573 -16.35 -23.81 -5.49
N ASN A 574 -16.46 -24.94 -4.77
CA ASN A 574 -16.68 -25.02 -3.33
C ASN A 574 -15.52 -25.66 -2.55
N ALA A 575 -14.37 -25.92 -3.15
CA ALA A 575 -13.23 -26.46 -2.40
C ALA A 575 -12.61 -25.39 -1.50
N SER A 576 -12.86 -25.49 -0.21
CA SER A 576 -12.14 -24.71 0.80
C SER A 576 -10.65 -25.02 0.73
N PRO A 577 -9.75 -24.02 0.86
CA PRO A 577 -8.32 -24.26 0.85
C PRO A 577 -7.92 -25.21 1.98
N PRO A 578 -6.90 -26.05 1.79
CA PRO A 578 -6.41 -26.93 2.86
C PRO A 578 -5.94 -26.08 4.04
N LYS A 579 -6.30 -26.51 5.25
CA LYS A 579 -5.83 -25.92 6.50
C LYS A 579 -4.32 -26.12 6.58
N GLN A 580 -3.57 -25.02 6.45
CA GLN A 580 -2.15 -24.96 6.82
C GLN A 580 -2.00 -24.51 8.27
#